data_4c24a40230e8b30ca159c3c09d50319e
#
_entry.id   4c24a40230e8b30ca159c3c09d50319e
#
_cell.length_a   1.000
_cell.length_b   1.000
_cell.length_c   1.000
_cell.angle_alpha   90.00
_cell.angle_beta   90.00
_cell.angle_gamma   90.00
#
_symmetry.space_group_name_H-M   'P 1'
#
loop_
_entity.id
_entity.type
_entity.pdbx_description
1 polymer ?
#
loop_
_entity_poly.entity_id
_entity_poly.type
_entity_poly.pdbx_seq_one_letter_code
_entity_poly.pdbx_strand_id
1 'polypeptide(L)'
;MYKKQLVFQKAACLLAIIAAAVSFVYSLGIITDIYDSLYSTMRNPNDLTQTKVPGSIIYYDMQAFNKQFLYLSIGLILVACILFITNTHSRRKYYVGNYVATALYSVASIGVVVWSHIQISAFKVQYLTTVDFEALKEYAEMWKSYYTDSTFLLDAHFAVGALSILAVVILVVNVVWKIRLMRGEDKLIREGKEAAV
;
A
#
# COMPACT_ATOMS: atom_id res chain seq x y z
N MET A 1 -1.87 -33.23 -2.68
CA MET A 1 -2.15 -31.99 -1.89
C MET A 1 -1.03 -30.96 -2.00
N TYR A 2 0.23 -31.32 -1.90
CA TYR A 2 1.37 -30.41 -1.94
C TYR A 2 1.49 -29.57 -3.25
N LYS A 3 1.22 -30.16 -4.42
CA LYS A 3 1.22 -29.43 -5.70
C LYS A 3 0.21 -28.27 -5.73
N LYS A 4 -0.99 -28.48 -5.17
CA LYS A 4 -2.03 -27.43 -5.09
C LYS A 4 -1.61 -26.29 -4.16
N GLN A 5 -0.98 -26.61 -3.01
CA GLN A 5 -0.46 -25.60 -2.09
C GLN A 5 0.66 -24.78 -2.74
N LEU A 6 1.57 -25.39 -3.53
CA LEU A 6 2.62 -24.67 -4.25
C LEU A 6 2.06 -23.69 -5.29
N VAL A 7 1.00 -24.06 -6.01
CA VAL A 7 0.33 -23.17 -6.95
C VAL A 7 -0.32 -22.01 -6.20
N PHE A 8 -1.02 -22.29 -5.09
CA PHE A 8 -1.61 -21.27 -4.25
C PHE A 8 -0.57 -20.30 -3.65
N GLN A 9 0.58 -20.83 -3.20
CA GLN A 9 1.70 -20.05 -2.70
C GLN A 9 2.23 -19.06 -3.76
N LYS A 10 2.39 -19.51 -5.01
CA LYS A 10 2.82 -18.63 -6.10
C LYS A 10 1.78 -17.53 -6.38
N ALA A 11 0.50 -17.90 -6.41
CA ALA A 11 -0.59 -16.95 -6.62
C ALA A 11 -0.66 -15.91 -5.47
N ALA A 12 -0.50 -16.34 -4.22
CA ALA A 12 -0.47 -15.45 -3.06
C ALA A 12 0.70 -14.45 -3.12
N CYS A 13 1.89 -14.92 -3.52
CA CYS A 13 3.05 -14.02 -3.68
C CYS A 13 2.88 -13.06 -4.87
N LEU A 14 2.27 -13.51 -5.97
CA LEU A 14 1.95 -12.64 -7.10
C LEU A 14 0.95 -11.56 -6.70
N LEU A 15 -0.08 -11.92 -5.93
CA LEU A 15 -1.04 -10.95 -5.41
C LEU A 15 -0.36 -9.90 -4.51
N ALA A 16 0.62 -10.31 -3.69
CA ALA A 16 1.41 -9.39 -2.88
C ALA A 16 2.21 -8.38 -3.74
N ILE A 17 2.80 -8.83 -4.85
CA ILE A 17 3.47 -7.94 -5.82
C ILE A 17 2.47 -6.98 -6.46
N ILE A 18 1.30 -7.48 -6.88
CA ILE A 18 0.25 -6.65 -7.48
C ILE A 18 -0.22 -5.58 -6.48
N ALA A 19 -0.48 -5.95 -5.22
CA ALA A 19 -0.90 -5.01 -4.18
C ALA A 19 0.16 -3.92 -3.93
N ALA A 20 1.44 -4.30 -3.87
CA ALA A 20 2.54 -3.35 -3.72
C ALA A 20 2.68 -2.42 -4.95
N ALA A 21 2.53 -2.95 -6.17
CA ALA A 21 2.55 -2.16 -7.41
C ALA A 21 1.36 -1.19 -7.48
N VAL A 22 0.16 -1.61 -7.08
CA VAL A 22 -1.03 -0.74 -7.01
C VAL A 22 -0.81 0.39 -5.99
N SER A 23 -0.23 0.10 -4.82
CA SER A 23 0.13 1.13 -3.83
C SER A 23 1.13 2.13 -4.38
N PHE A 24 2.12 1.67 -5.17
CA PHE A 24 3.08 2.53 -5.84
C PHE A 24 2.41 3.44 -6.89
N VAL A 25 1.61 2.87 -7.79
CA VAL A 25 0.87 3.66 -8.80
C VAL A 25 -0.05 4.68 -8.13
N TYR A 26 -0.75 4.27 -7.07
CA TYR A 26 -1.60 5.16 -6.31
C TYR A 26 -0.81 6.30 -5.66
N SER A 27 0.39 6.05 -5.13
CA SER A 27 1.24 7.09 -4.56
C SER A 27 1.71 8.13 -5.58
N LEU A 28 1.73 7.80 -6.88
CA LEU A 28 2.04 8.75 -7.96
C LEU A 28 0.87 9.69 -8.26
N GLY A 29 -0.37 9.24 -8.02
CA GLY A 29 -1.57 9.96 -8.43
C GLY A 29 -2.39 10.61 -7.31
N ILE A 30 -2.13 10.27 -6.04
CA ILE A 30 -3.01 10.62 -4.90
C ILE A 30 -3.29 12.12 -4.74
N ILE A 31 -2.34 12.99 -5.08
CA ILE A 31 -2.48 14.45 -4.93
C ILE A 31 -2.60 15.18 -6.27
N THR A 32 -2.72 14.47 -7.39
CA THR A 32 -2.63 15.08 -8.73
C THR A 32 -3.72 16.13 -8.96
N ASP A 33 -4.98 15.82 -8.69
CA ASP A 33 -6.10 16.76 -8.85
C ASP A 33 -5.97 17.97 -7.95
N ILE A 34 -5.56 17.76 -6.69
CA ILE A 34 -5.34 18.81 -5.71
C ILE A 34 -4.14 19.68 -6.11
N TYR A 35 -3.09 19.03 -6.66
CA TYR A 35 -1.94 19.74 -7.21
C TYR A 35 -2.36 20.69 -8.33
N ASP A 36 -3.07 20.20 -9.32
CA ASP A 36 -3.46 20.99 -10.50
C ASP A 36 -4.37 22.16 -10.12
N SER A 37 -5.20 21.97 -9.09
CA SER A 37 -6.09 23.03 -8.59
C SER A 37 -5.38 24.06 -7.72
N LEU A 38 -4.55 23.64 -6.76
CA LEU A 38 -3.95 24.55 -5.77
C LEU A 38 -2.63 25.19 -6.22
N TYR A 39 -1.85 24.50 -7.07
CA TYR A 39 -0.53 25.01 -7.47
C TYR A 39 -0.59 26.40 -8.12
N SER A 40 -1.58 26.62 -8.98
CA SER A 40 -1.75 27.91 -9.68
C SER A 40 -2.07 29.09 -8.74
N THR A 41 -2.54 28.80 -7.52
CA THR A 41 -2.90 29.81 -6.53
C THR A 41 -1.69 30.36 -5.74
N MET A 42 -0.52 29.73 -5.85
CA MET A 42 0.69 30.15 -5.17
C MET A 42 1.27 31.41 -5.82
N ARG A 43 1.48 32.45 -5.02
CA ARG A 43 2.05 33.74 -5.51
C ARG A 43 3.52 33.63 -5.83
N ASN A 44 4.27 32.94 -4.97
CA ASN A 44 5.71 32.79 -5.08
C ASN A 44 6.09 31.37 -4.68
N PRO A 45 6.70 30.58 -5.57
CA PRO A 45 7.14 29.24 -5.25
C PRO A 45 8.18 29.16 -4.11
N ASN A 46 8.87 30.29 -3.86
CA ASN A 46 9.89 30.40 -2.80
C ASN A 46 9.34 30.94 -1.47
N ASP A 47 8.09 31.39 -1.43
CA ASP A 47 7.44 31.90 -0.21
C ASP A 47 6.10 31.20 -0.01
N LEU A 48 6.14 30.14 0.76
CA LEU A 48 5.01 29.24 1.03
C LEU A 48 3.88 29.89 1.84
N THR A 49 4.12 31.08 2.40
CA THR A 49 3.12 31.80 3.20
C THR A 49 2.21 32.68 2.34
N GLN A 50 2.59 32.94 1.08
CA GLN A 50 1.84 33.79 0.18
C GLN A 50 1.01 32.99 -0.80
N THR A 51 -0.25 32.79 -0.46
CA THR A 51 -1.25 32.15 -1.34
C THR A 51 -2.31 33.20 -1.76
N LYS A 52 -2.86 33.02 -2.97
CA LYS A 52 -3.97 33.84 -3.47
C LYS A 52 -5.32 33.36 -2.96
N VAL A 53 -5.39 32.10 -2.57
CA VAL A 53 -6.58 31.46 -2.01
C VAL A 53 -6.26 30.99 -0.59
N PRO A 54 -7.08 31.34 0.41
CA PRO A 54 -6.90 30.88 1.78
C PRO A 54 -6.88 29.36 1.87
N GLY A 55 -5.98 28.81 2.69
CA GLY A 55 -5.86 27.37 2.92
C GLY A 55 -5.08 26.58 1.87
N SER A 56 -4.71 27.17 0.72
CA SER A 56 -3.99 26.47 -0.34
C SER A 56 -2.60 25.95 0.09
N ILE A 57 -2.06 26.43 1.19
CA ILE A 57 -0.75 26.01 1.73
C ILE A 57 -0.70 24.50 2.08
N ILE A 58 -1.84 23.88 2.36
CA ILE A 58 -1.95 22.43 2.61
C ILE A 58 -1.27 21.58 1.55
N TYR A 59 -1.18 22.09 0.32
CA TYR A 59 -0.51 21.43 -0.78
C TYR A 59 0.93 21.00 -0.46
N TYR A 60 1.69 21.84 0.24
CA TYR A 60 3.08 21.53 0.59
C TYR A 60 3.19 20.41 1.63
N ASP A 61 2.28 20.39 2.61
CA ASP A 61 2.23 19.33 3.61
C ASP A 61 1.88 18.00 2.95
N MET A 62 0.94 18.03 2.01
CA MET A 62 0.56 16.85 1.21
C MET A 62 1.71 16.36 0.32
N GLN A 63 2.53 17.24 -0.23
CA GLN A 63 3.72 16.84 -1.01
C GLN A 63 4.73 16.07 -0.16
N ALA A 64 5.01 16.55 1.05
CA ALA A 64 5.95 15.90 1.97
C ALA A 64 5.48 14.47 2.31
N PHE A 65 4.19 14.32 2.63
CA PHE A 65 3.54 13.03 2.84
C PHE A 65 3.65 12.14 1.59
N ASN A 66 3.28 12.65 0.42
CA ASN A 66 3.28 11.89 -0.83
C ASN A 66 4.65 11.32 -1.18
N LYS A 67 5.71 12.12 -0.96
CA LYS A 67 7.09 11.68 -1.15
C LYS A 67 7.46 10.52 -0.21
N GLN A 68 7.04 10.57 1.06
CA GLN A 68 7.26 9.48 2.00
C GLN A 68 6.49 8.23 1.60
N PHE A 69 5.22 8.39 1.20
CA PHE A 69 4.38 7.28 0.76
C PHE A 69 4.93 6.60 -0.50
N LEU A 70 5.46 7.37 -1.44
CA LEU A 70 6.15 6.85 -2.62
C LEU A 70 7.35 5.97 -2.24
N TYR A 71 8.22 6.43 -1.34
CA TYR A 71 9.37 5.64 -0.89
C TYR A 71 8.96 4.37 -0.15
N LEU A 72 7.94 4.43 0.70
CA LEU A 72 7.40 3.26 1.38
C LEU A 72 6.81 2.25 0.38
N SER A 73 6.12 2.71 -0.64
CA SER A 73 5.56 1.86 -1.71
C SER A 73 6.66 1.17 -2.53
N ILE A 74 7.75 1.87 -2.84
CA ILE A 74 8.95 1.26 -3.46
C ILE A 74 9.54 0.18 -2.53
N GLY A 75 9.66 0.48 -1.25
CA GLY A 75 10.10 -0.49 -0.24
C GLY A 75 9.23 -1.74 -0.19
N LEU A 76 7.90 -1.58 -0.26
CA LEU A 76 6.97 -2.71 -0.31
C LEU A 76 7.16 -3.57 -1.57
N ILE A 77 7.41 -2.97 -2.74
CA ILE A 77 7.72 -3.73 -3.97
C ILE A 77 8.99 -4.57 -3.77
N LEU A 78 10.05 -3.99 -3.21
CA LEU A 78 11.30 -4.72 -2.96
C LEU A 78 11.08 -5.90 -2.01
N VAL A 79 10.34 -5.70 -0.92
CA VAL A 79 10.02 -6.76 0.03
C VAL A 79 9.12 -7.83 -0.60
N ALA A 80 8.16 -7.44 -1.45
CA ALA A 80 7.31 -8.37 -2.20
C ALA A 80 8.12 -9.20 -3.21
N CYS A 81 9.11 -8.62 -3.86
CA CYS A 81 10.03 -9.34 -4.74
C CYS A 81 10.88 -10.36 -3.96
N ILE A 82 11.42 -9.98 -2.81
CA ILE A 82 12.15 -10.89 -1.92
C ILE A 82 11.23 -12.04 -1.46
N LEU A 83 10.01 -11.72 -1.07
CA LEU A 83 8.99 -12.71 -0.71
C LEU A 83 8.74 -13.69 -1.87
N PHE A 84 8.56 -13.20 -3.09
CA PHE A 84 8.33 -14.04 -4.28
C PHE A 84 9.52 -14.97 -4.54
N ILE A 85 10.75 -14.44 -4.53
CA ILE A 85 11.97 -15.22 -4.77
C ILE A 85 12.12 -16.30 -3.70
N THR A 86 12.00 -15.98 -2.43
CA THR A 86 12.14 -16.94 -1.33
C THR A 86 11.06 -18.01 -1.37
N ASN A 87 9.83 -17.65 -1.75
CA ASN A 87 8.72 -18.61 -1.86
C ASN A 87 8.83 -19.52 -3.07
N THR A 88 9.27 -19.03 -4.21
CA THR A 88 9.38 -19.85 -5.44
C THR A 88 10.51 -20.85 -5.37
N HIS A 89 11.60 -20.56 -4.65
CA HIS A 89 12.75 -21.46 -4.49
C HIS A 89 12.60 -22.43 -3.32
N SER A 90 11.67 -22.18 -2.39
CA SER A 90 11.52 -23.04 -1.20
C SER A 90 10.71 -24.29 -1.50
N ARG A 91 11.37 -25.28 -2.09
CA ARG A 91 10.79 -26.63 -2.25
C ARG A 91 10.86 -27.46 -0.98
N ARG A 92 11.65 -27.04 0.00
CA ARG A 92 11.90 -27.81 1.23
C ARG A 92 11.03 -27.36 2.39
N LYS A 93 10.73 -28.32 3.25
CA LYS A 93 9.87 -28.28 4.41
C LYS A 93 10.20 -27.18 5.43
N TYR A 94 11.47 -26.84 5.60
CA TYR A 94 11.97 -25.98 6.67
C TYR A 94 12.75 -24.75 6.16
N TYR A 95 12.29 -24.11 5.12
CA TYR A 95 12.97 -22.92 4.66
C TYR A 95 12.53 -21.69 5.49
N VAL A 96 13.28 -21.39 6.55
CA VAL A 96 13.00 -20.31 7.50
C VAL A 96 12.88 -18.96 6.80
N GLY A 97 13.72 -18.67 5.79
CA GLY A 97 13.68 -17.43 5.03
C GLY A 97 12.32 -17.12 4.38
N ASN A 98 11.55 -18.15 4.03
CA ASN A 98 10.20 -18.01 3.52
C ASN A 98 9.23 -17.44 4.57
N TYR A 99 9.28 -17.96 5.80
CA TYR A 99 8.43 -17.46 6.88
C TYR A 99 8.82 -16.04 7.31
N VAL A 100 10.12 -15.78 7.38
CA VAL A 100 10.65 -14.43 7.70
C VAL A 100 10.23 -13.42 6.64
N ALA A 101 10.37 -13.75 5.35
CA ALA A 101 9.96 -12.85 4.26
C ALA A 101 8.44 -12.61 4.26
N THR A 102 7.63 -13.64 4.56
CA THR A 102 6.17 -13.49 4.68
C THR A 102 5.81 -12.59 5.87
N ALA A 103 6.44 -12.79 7.02
CA ALA A 103 6.21 -11.96 8.20
C ALA A 103 6.63 -10.50 7.94
N LEU A 104 7.81 -10.30 7.34
CA LEU A 104 8.31 -8.97 7.01
C LEU A 104 7.38 -8.21 6.06
N TYR A 105 6.94 -8.86 4.96
CA TYR A 105 5.99 -8.28 4.04
C TYR A 105 4.66 -7.93 4.74
N SER A 106 4.13 -8.85 5.54
CA SER A 106 2.85 -8.65 6.21
C SER A 106 2.90 -7.47 7.19
N VAL A 107 3.94 -7.40 8.02
CA VAL A 107 4.12 -6.29 8.98
C VAL A 107 4.33 -4.97 8.25
N ALA A 108 5.19 -4.93 7.22
CA ALA A 108 5.44 -3.73 6.44
C ALA A 108 4.16 -3.25 5.72
N SER A 109 3.42 -4.15 5.09
CA SER A 109 2.19 -3.83 4.37
C SER A 109 1.11 -3.27 5.31
N ILE A 110 0.86 -3.93 6.45
CA ILE A 110 -0.09 -3.43 7.46
C ILE A 110 0.36 -2.06 7.99
N GLY A 111 1.64 -1.90 8.30
CA GLY A 111 2.19 -0.64 8.80
C GLY A 111 1.98 0.50 7.80
N VAL A 112 2.25 0.28 6.52
CA VAL A 112 2.03 1.28 5.46
C VAL A 112 0.55 1.61 5.30
N VAL A 113 -0.34 0.60 5.31
CA VAL A 113 -1.80 0.81 5.19
C VAL A 113 -2.32 1.64 6.37
N VAL A 114 -1.96 1.29 7.60
CA VAL A 114 -2.43 2.03 8.78
C VAL A 114 -1.89 3.45 8.80
N TRP A 115 -0.59 3.61 8.56
CA TRP A 115 0.04 4.92 8.53
C TRP A 115 -0.55 5.82 7.43
N SER A 116 -0.68 5.31 6.19
CA SER A 116 -1.24 6.08 5.09
C SER A 116 -2.71 6.43 5.32
N HIS A 117 -3.51 5.51 5.89
CA HIS A 117 -4.90 5.78 6.23
C HIS A 117 -5.04 6.94 7.23
N ILE A 118 -4.23 6.97 8.28
CA ILE A 118 -4.24 8.05 9.29
C ILE A 118 -3.90 9.40 8.63
N GLN A 119 -2.83 9.44 7.83
CA GLN A 119 -2.36 10.66 7.18
C GLN A 119 -3.35 11.16 6.13
N ILE A 120 -3.84 10.29 5.25
CA ILE A 120 -4.78 10.67 4.20
C ILE A 120 -6.11 11.14 4.80
N SER A 121 -6.60 10.49 5.84
CA SER A 121 -7.82 10.91 6.54
C SER A 121 -7.66 12.29 7.18
N ALA A 122 -6.51 12.57 7.80
CA ALA A 122 -6.20 13.89 8.36
C ALA A 122 -6.12 14.96 7.26
N PHE A 123 -5.42 14.70 6.16
CA PHE A 123 -5.34 15.63 5.03
C PHE A 123 -6.70 15.87 4.36
N LYS A 124 -7.54 14.83 4.24
CA LYS A 124 -8.90 15.00 3.72
C LYS A 124 -9.71 15.98 4.56
N VAL A 125 -9.69 15.82 5.90
CA VAL A 125 -10.38 16.73 6.80
C VAL A 125 -9.80 18.14 6.68
N GLN A 126 -8.49 18.28 6.70
CA GLN A 126 -7.82 19.58 6.58
C GLN A 126 -8.15 20.25 5.23
N TYR A 127 -8.11 19.54 4.11
CA TYR A 127 -8.47 20.04 2.80
C TYR A 127 -9.88 20.62 2.78
N LEU A 128 -10.86 19.86 3.29
CA LEU A 128 -12.26 20.26 3.31
C LEU A 128 -12.58 21.40 4.28
N THR A 129 -11.75 21.61 5.32
CA THR A 129 -12.02 22.62 6.37
C THR A 129 -11.19 23.89 6.24
N THR A 130 -10.04 23.84 5.57
CA THR A 130 -9.12 24.99 5.50
C THR A 130 -9.12 25.69 4.15
N VAL A 131 -9.40 24.99 3.04
CA VAL A 131 -9.42 25.56 1.71
C VAL A 131 -10.73 26.33 1.51
N ASP A 132 -10.61 27.59 1.10
CA ASP A 132 -11.75 28.41 0.68
C ASP A 132 -12.11 28.05 -0.77
N PHE A 133 -13.09 27.17 -0.93
CA PHE A 133 -13.53 26.69 -2.25
C PHE A 133 -14.26 27.72 -3.07
N GLU A 134 -14.91 28.72 -2.44
CA GLU A 134 -15.54 29.83 -3.15
C GLU A 134 -14.48 30.70 -3.80
N ALA A 135 -13.48 31.12 -3.02
CA ALA A 135 -12.34 31.88 -3.54
C ALA A 135 -11.52 31.09 -4.56
N LEU A 136 -11.38 29.76 -4.39
CA LEU A 136 -10.70 28.88 -5.34
C LEU A 136 -11.44 28.81 -6.67
N LYS A 137 -12.75 28.72 -6.63
CA LYS A 137 -13.60 28.68 -7.83
C LYS A 137 -13.54 30.02 -8.60
N GLU A 138 -13.69 31.15 -7.91
CA GLU A 138 -13.56 32.49 -8.51
C GLU A 138 -12.20 32.67 -9.16
N TYR A 139 -11.13 32.23 -8.47
CA TYR A 139 -9.77 32.26 -9.00
C TYR A 139 -9.64 31.42 -10.27
N ALA A 140 -10.17 30.20 -10.27
CA ALA A 140 -10.12 29.29 -11.41
C ALA A 140 -10.87 29.84 -12.63
N GLU A 141 -12.04 30.46 -12.43
CA GLU A 141 -12.83 31.11 -13.49
C GLU A 141 -12.07 32.31 -14.08
N MET A 142 -11.45 33.16 -13.22
CA MET A 142 -10.72 34.36 -13.64
C MET A 142 -9.47 34.00 -14.48
N TRP A 143 -8.73 32.97 -14.07
CA TRP A 143 -7.45 32.58 -14.67
C TRP A 143 -7.55 31.40 -15.62
N LYS A 144 -8.74 30.83 -15.84
CA LYS A 144 -8.99 29.61 -16.64
C LYS A 144 -8.11 28.45 -16.19
N SER A 145 -7.90 28.33 -14.88
CA SER A 145 -7.15 27.23 -14.26
C SER A 145 -8.07 26.08 -13.85
N TYR A 146 -7.50 24.94 -13.54
CA TYR A 146 -8.25 23.77 -13.09
C TYR A 146 -8.84 24.01 -11.69
N TYR A 147 -10.07 23.57 -11.48
CA TYR A 147 -10.78 23.59 -10.20
C TYR A 147 -11.20 22.18 -9.81
N THR A 148 -11.00 21.82 -8.55
CA THR A 148 -11.62 20.64 -7.94
C THR A 148 -11.92 20.87 -6.47
N ASP A 149 -13.03 20.32 -6.01
CA ASP A 149 -13.41 20.12 -4.61
C ASP A 149 -13.52 18.63 -4.29
N SER A 150 -13.15 17.76 -5.24
CA SER A 150 -13.26 16.32 -5.16
C SER A 150 -12.23 15.73 -4.22
N THR A 151 -12.67 14.81 -3.37
CA THR A 151 -11.80 13.99 -2.52
C THR A 151 -11.65 12.56 -3.05
N PHE A 152 -12.06 12.29 -4.29
CA PHE A 152 -12.10 10.94 -4.86
C PHE A 152 -10.74 10.22 -4.77
N LEU A 153 -9.65 10.89 -5.15
CA LEU A 153 -8.31 10.30 -5.07
C LEU A 153 -7.88 10.03 -3.63
N LEU A 154 -8.26 10.90 -2.68
CA LEU A 154 -8.02 10.63 -1.27
C LEU A 154 -8.83 9.42 -0.80
N ASP A 155 -10.08 9.27 -1.23
CA ASP A 155 -10.96 8.15 -0.83
C ASP A 155 -10.54 6.81 -1.46
N ALA A 156 -9.89 6.84 -2.61
CA ALA A 156 -9.38 5.64 -3.28
C ALA A 156 -8.38 4.84 -2.41
N HIS A 157 -7.80 5.45 -1.35
CA HIS A 157 -6.92 4.74 -0.41
C HIS A 157 -7.59 3.54 0.26
N PHE A 158 -8.92 3.57 0.45
CA PHE A 158 -9.65 2.44 1.03
C PHE A 158 -9.56 1.20 0.14
N ALA A 159 -9.71 1.37 -1.18
CA ALA A 159 -9.61 0.26 -2.12
C ALA A 159 -8.17 -0.29 -2.19
N VAL A 160 -7.18 0.58 -2.21
CA VAL A 160 -5.74 0.21 -2.20
C VAL A 160 -5.38 -0.50 -0.90
N GLY A 161 -5.83 0.02 0.24
CA GLY A 161 -5.63 -0.59 1.56
C GLY A 161 -6.31 -1.96 1.66
N ALA A 162 -7.56 -2.08 1.19
CA ALA A 162 -8.29 -3.35 1.17
C ALA A 162 -7.57 -4.42 0.35
N LEU A 163 -7.04 -4.07 -0.84
CA LEU A 163 -6.24 -4.99 -1.66
C LEU A 163 -4.97 -5.45 -0.93
N SER A 164 -4.28 -4.53 -0.26
CA SER A 164 -3.06 -4.84 0.52
C SER A 164 -3.36 -5.76 1.69
N ILE A 165 -4.42 -5.51 2.45
CA ILE A 165 -4.85 -6.39 3.55
C ILE A 165 -5.31 -7.75 3.03
N LEU A 166 -6.03 -7.81 1.91
CA LEU A 166 -6.42 -9.07 1.28
C LEU A 166 -5.19 -9.92 0.92
N ALA A 167 -4.16 -9.30 0.35
CA ALA A 167 -2.91 -9.99 0.03
C ALA A 167 -2.25 -10.57 1.29
N VAL A 168 -2.21 -9.84 2.39
CA VAL A 168 -1.69 -10.31 3.68
C VAL A 168 -2.51 -11.48 4.22
N VAL A 169 -3.84 -11.40 4.20
CA VAL A 169 -4.72 -12.48 4.66
C VAL A 169 -4.48 -13.76 3.85
N ILE A 170 -4.38 -13.66 2.53
CA ILE A 170 -4.12 -14.81 1.66
C ILE A 170 -2.72 -15.41 1.93
N LEU A 171 -1.71 -14.58 2.20
CA LEU A 171 -0.38 -15.06 2.60
C LEU A 171 -0.42 -15.80 3.94
N VAL A 172 -1.14 -15.30 4.93
CA VAL A 172 -1.32 -15.96 6.24
C VAL A 172 -2.03 -17.31 6.05
N VAL A 173 -3.11 -17.37 5.27
CA VAL A 173 -3.83 -18.60 4.95
C VAL A 173 -2.87 -19.60 4.28
N ASN A 174 -2.03 -19.17 3.36
CA ASN A 174 -1.02 -20.01 2.71
C ASN A 174 -0.03 -20.59 3.73
N VAL A 175 0.47 -19.78 4.65
CA VAL A 175 1.41 -20.24 5.71
C VAL A 175 0.74 -21.28 6.61
N VAL A 176 -0.48 -21.01 7.07
CA VAL A 176 -1.25 -21.95 7.91
C VAL A 176 -1.48 -23.27 7.17
N TRP A 177 -1.88 -23.21 5.90
CA TRP A 177 -2.07 -24.42 5.09
C TRP A 177 -0.77 -25.21 4.94
N LYS A 178 0.35 -24.54 4.64
CA LYS A 178 1.68 -25.16 4.55
C LYS A 178 2.07 -25.87 5.84
N ILE A 179 1.89 -25.22 7.00
CA ILE A 179 2.21 -25.77 8.31
C ILE A 179 1.35 -27.04 8.59
N ARG A 180 0.05 -27.00 8.28
CA ARG A 180 -0.85 -28.14 8.46
C ARG A 180 -0.42 -29.35 7.63
N LEU A 181 -0.06 -29.12 6.35
CA LEU A 181 0.42 -30.19 5.48
C LEU A 181 1.72 -30.82 6.02
N MET A 182 2.66 -29.99 6.47
CA MET A 182 3.92 -30.46 7.03
C MET A 182 3.73 -31.30 8.30
N ARG A 183 2.86 -30.86 9.21
CA ARG A 183 2.54 -31.63 10.42
C ARG A 183 1.90 -32.96 10.09
N GLY A 184 1.03 -33.01 9.07
CA GLY A 184 0.44 -34.29 8.59
C GLY A 184 1.47 -35.25 8.05
N GLU A 185 2.43 -34.76 7.25
CA GLU A 185 3.54 -35.63 6.74
C GLU A 185 4.43 -36.14 7.87
N ASP A 186 4.77 -35.26 8.85
CA ASP A 186 5.60 -35.68 10.01
C ASP A 186 4.92 -36.79 10.83
N LYS A 187 3.59 -36.71 10.99
CA LYS A 187 2.82 -37.72 11.71
C LYS A 187 2.88 -39.09 10.96
N LEU A 188 2.64 -39.08 9.64
CA LEU A 188 2.71 -40.28 8.82
C LEU A 188 4.12 -40.93 8.83
N ILE A 189 5.18 -40.11 8.82
CA ILE A 189 6.56 -40.60 8.88
C ILE A 189 6.85 -41.27 10.23
N ARG A 190 6.34 -40.73 11.34
CA ARG A 190 6.51 -41.30 12.68
C ARG A 190 5.76 -42.63 12.79
N GLU A 191 4.48 -42.66 12.41
CA GLU A 191 3.66 -43.86 12.42
C GLU A 191 4.26 -44.99 11.54
N GLY A 192 4.78 -44.63 10.35
CA GLY A 192 5.47 -45.59 9.48
C GLY A 192 6.79 -46.15 10.04
N LYS A 193 7.50 -45.37 10.87
CA LYS A 193 8.71 -45.85 11.58
C LYS A 193 8.38 -46.76 12.74
N GLU A 194 7.33 -46.44 13.50
CA GLU A 194 6.86 -47.26 14.63
C GLU A 194 6.31 -48.61 14.16
N ALA A 195 5.69 -48.66 12.97
CA ALA A 195 5.19 -49.91 12.38
C ALA A 195 6.29 -50.79 11.74
N ALA A 196 7.50 -50.25 11.57
CA ALA A 196 8.65 -50.96 10.98
C ALA A 196 9.66 -51.50 12.04
N VAL A 197 9.39 -51.29 13.32
CA VAL A 197 10.13 -51.84 14.48
C VAL A 197 9.31 -52.92 15.15
#